data_f53d5c75389669a42e05efd7d57bf986
#
_entry.id   f53d5c75389669a42e05efd7d57bf986
#
_cell.length_a   1.000
_cell.length_b   1.000
_cell.length_c   1.000
_cell.angle_alpha   90.00
_cell.angle_beta   90.00
_cell.angle_gamma   90.00
#
_symmetry.space_group_name_H-M   'P 1'
#
loop_
_entity.id
_entity.type
_entity.pdbx_description
1 polymer ?
#
loop_
_entity_poly.entity_id
_entity_poly.type
_entity_poly.pdbx_seq_one_letter_code
_entity_poly.pdbx_strand_id
1 'polypeptide(L)'
;MSEKKELVSAAFSNKPTSRVPVGFWFHYTQDEIRLAYDFPEMREYNISGHKNFVRTFKPDFVKLMSDGYFFEPESAALLKKAASAKDLRKLKPIAADDKWIRDQVSLVKELTSDFGGEVLTFYNVFAPATAFKWAVGGDKKLAAFIKEDKGATIQALAVLAQNAALLARAVISEGGADGIYLSVQTIQDASVDAALYGEVVAPTELAVLTAANAAGGTNILHVCGYEGARNNLSLFAQYPAAAVNFASVVEGVSLAEGKKIFGGKPVIGGFANTKDGILYKGTKEEVHAETKRLIAEAGRTGIILGADCTVPKDIPFERLEWVREAAK
;
A
#
# COMPACT_ATOMS: atom_id res chain seq x y z
N MET A 1 -24.25 -7.32 -5.03
CA MET A 1 -22.85 -6.85 -5.17
C MET A 1 -22.65 -6.50 -6.65
N SER A 2 -21.82 -5.52 -6.98
CA SER A 2 -21.51 -5.24 -8.40
C SER A 2 -20.66 -6.34 -9.02
N GLU A 3 -20.67 -6.50 -10.33
CA GLU A 3 -19.86 -7.48 -11.06
C GLU A 3 -18.35 -7.35 -10.72
N LYS A 4 -17.83 -6.12 -10.61
CA LYS A 4 -16.42 -5.88 -10.26
C LYS A 4 -16.09 -6.29 -8.83
N LYS A 5 -16.98 -6.00 -7.88
CA LYS A 5 -16.81 -6.44 -6.50
C LYS A 5 -16.82 -7.97 -6.40
N GLU A 6 -17.70 -8.64 -7.12
CA GLU A 6 -17.74 -10.11 -7.19
C GLU A 6 -16.47 -10.68 -7.80
N LEU A 7 -15.99 -10.08 -8.90
CA LEU A 7 -14.77 -10.49 -9.60
C LEU A 7 -13.53 -10.43 -8.66
N VAL A 8 -13.34 -9.30 -7.98
CA VAL A 8 -12.19 -9.11 -7.08
C VAL A 8 -12.32 -9.97 -5.81
N SER A 9 -13.52 -10.07 -5.24
CA SER A 9 -13.77 -10.94 -4.07
C SER A 9 -13.54 -12.42 -4.39
N ALA A 10 -13.89 -12.87 -5.59
CA ALA A 10 -13.58 -14.21 -6.04
C ALA A 10 -12.07 -14.45 -6.17
N ALA A 11 -11.33 -13.48 -6.75
CA ALA A 11 -9.87 -13.55 -6.82
C ALA A 11 -9.24 -13.60 -5.42
N PHE A 12 -9.71 -12.79 -4.46
CA PHE A 12 -9.25 -12.80 -3.06
C PHE A 12 -9.57 -14.12 -2.34
N SER A 13 -10.57 -14.85 -2.81
CA SER A 13 -10.95 -16.15 -2.27
C SER A 13 -10.32 -17.33 -3.02
N ASN A 14 -9.36 -17.10 -3.91
CA ASN A 14 -8.78 -18.11 -4.79
C ASN A 14 -9.83 -18.89 -5.60
N LYS A 15 -10.94 -18.26 -5.97
CA LYS A 15 -12.01 -18.85 -6.80
C LYS A 15 -11.79 -18.52 -8.28
N PRO A 16 -12.28 -19.36 -9.20
CA PRO A 16 -12.30 -19.06 -10.63
C PRO A 16 -13.05 -17.75 -10.91
N THR A 17 -12.55 -17.00 -11.87
CA THR A 17 -13.12 -15.73 -12.32
C THR A 17 -13.35 -15.73 -13.84
N SER A 18 -14.31 -14.97 -14.32
CA SER A 18 -14.62 -14.85 -15.77
C SER A 18 -13.41 -14.29 -16.57
N ARG A 19 -12.64 -13.43 -15.95
CA ARG A 19 -11.34 -12.91 -16.41
C ARG A 19 -10.46 -12.60 -15.21
N VAL A 20 -9.18 -12.39 -15.42
CA VAL A 20 -8.28 -11.93 -14.35
C VAL A 20 -8.58 -10.45 -14.05
N PRO A 21 -8.79 -10.06 -12.77
CA PRO A 21 -9.00 -8.66 -12.41
C PRO A 21 -7.75 -7.81 -12.69
N VAL A 22 -7.97 -6.51 -12.96
CA VAL A 22 -6.91 -5.54 -13.26
C VAL A 22 -7.08 -4.30 -12.40
N GLY A 23 -5.99 -3.86 -11.74
CA GLY A 23 -5.97 -2.63 -10.95
C GLY A 23 -4.61 -1.96 -10.98
N PHE A 24 -4.63 -0.64 -11.19
CA PHE A 24 -3.47 0.23 -11.15
C PHE A 24 -3.78 1.43 -10.27
N TRP A 25 -2.75 2.16 -9.82
CA TRP A 25 -2.91 3.33 -8.97
C TRP A 25 -1.82 4.36 -9.22
N PHE A 26 -2.11 5.59 -8.82
CA PHE A 26 -1.31 6.77 -9.10
C PHE A 26 -1.16 7.62 -7.84
N HIS A 27 -0.07 8.40 -7.75
CA HIS A 27 -0.09 9.63 -6.97
C HIS A 27 -0.74 10.73 -7.81
N TYR A 28 -1.64 11.50 -7.21
CA TYR A 28 -2.39 12.54 -7.91
C TYR A 28 -1.83 13.95 -7.69
N THR A 29 -0.94 14.10 -6.72
CA THR A 29 -0.24 15.35 -6.41
C THR A 29 1.16 15.36 -7.02
N GLN A 30 1.74 16.55 -7.23
CA GLN A 30 3.11 16.65 -7.76
C GLN A 30 4.16 16.18 -6.75
N ASP A 31 3.90 16.42 -5.47
CA ASP A 31 4.75 16.03 -4.35
C ASP A 31 3.84 15.44 -3.26
N GLU A 32 3.71 14.14 -3.28
CA GLU A 32 2.79 13.39 -2.40
C GLU A 32 3.20 13.38 -0.94
N ILE A 33 4.46 13.73 -0.64
CA ILE A 33 5.01 13.75 0.72
C ILE A 33 4.65 15.05 1.45
N ARG A 34 4.34 16.14 0.73
CA ARG A 34 3.90 17.38 1.34
C ARG A 34 2.64 17.16 2.17
N LEU A 35 2.53 17.90 3.25
CA LEU A 35 1.33 17.83 4.09
C LEU A 35 0.20 18.69 3.51
N ALA A 36 -1.00 18.11 3.39
CA ALA A 36 -2.18 18.83 2.95
C ALA A 36 -2.57 19.99 3.90
N TYR A 37 -2.03 20.02 5.09
CA TYR A 37 -2.18 21.11 6.06
C TYR A 37 -1.48 22.40 5.63
N ASP A 38 -0.36 22.25 4.92
CA ASP A 38 0.43 23.38 4.39
C ASP A 38 0.00 23.71 2.94
N PHE A 39 -0.62 22.73 2.24
CA PHE A 39 -1.02 22.81 0.84
C PHE A 39 -2.44 22.26 0.67
N PRO A 40 -3.51 23.01 1.03
CA PRO A 40 -4.89 22.52 1.03
C PRO A 40 -5.40 22.02 -0.32
N GLU A 41 -4.85 22.53 -1.43
CA GLU A 41 -5.16 22.10 -2.79
C GLU A 41 -4.82 20.63 -3.06
N MET A 42 -3.95 20.00 -2.27
CA MET A 42 -3.60 18.59 -2.42
C MET A 42 -4.81 17.67 -2.24
N ARG A 43 -5.73 18.04 -1.33
CA ARG A 43 -6.97 17.28 -1.14
C ARG A 43 -7.83 17.29 -2.41
N GLU A 44 -7.95 18.44 -3.05
CA GLU A 44 -8.72 18.57 -4.30
C GLU A 44 -8.06 17.81 -5.46
N TYR A 45 -6.75 17.87 -5.60
CA TYR A 45 -6.02 17.07 -6.59
C TYR A 45 -6.18 15.57 -6.36
N ASN A 46 -6.15 15.12 -5.11
CA ASN A 46 -6.38 13.73 -4.76
C ASN A 46 -7.79 13.28 -5.17
N ILE A 47 -8.82 14.04 -4.81
CA ILE A 47 -10.23 13.74 -5.13
C ILE A 47 -10.47 13.75 -6.64
N SER A 48 -10.09 14.83 -7.33
CA SER A 48 -10.30 14.98 -8.77
C SER A 48 -9.54 13.92 -9.58
N GLY A 49 -8.32 13.61 -9.15
CA GLY A 49 -7.50 12.56 -9.76
C GLY A 49 -8.14 11.17 -9.65
N HIS A 50 -8.60 10.77 -8.46
CA HIS A 50 -9.32 9.51 -8.27
C HIS A 50 -10.61 9.46 -9.12
N LYS A 51 -11.42 10.52 -9.08
CA LYS A 51 -12.67 10.58 -9.85
C LYS A 51 -12.40 10.47 -11.35
N ASN A 52 -11.42 11.19 -11.87
CA ASN A 52 -11.03 11.10 -13.28
C ASN A 52 -10.56 9.68 -13.64
N PHE A 53 -9.67 9.09 -12.85
CA PHE A 53 -9.16 7.73 -13.10
C PHE A 53 -10.27 6.69 -13.09
N VAL A 54 -11.12 6.69 -12.06
CA VAL A 54 -12.20 5.72 -11.94
C VAL A 54 -13.21 5.85 -13.08
N ARG A 55 -13.57 7.07 -13.48
CA ARG A 55 -14.52 7.31 -14.58
C ARG A 55 -13.96 6.94 -15.95
N THR A 56 -12.66 7.15 -16.17
CA THR A 56 -12.01 6.93 -17.47
C THR A 56 -11.56 5.49 -17.64
N PHE A 57 -10.73 4.98 -16.73
CA PHE A 57 -10.20 3.62 -16.82
C PHE A 57 -11.15 2.56 -16.28
N LYS A 58 -12.04 2.91 -15.33
CA LYS A 58 -12.98 1.97 -14.69
C LYS A 58 -12.29 0.74 -14.10
N PRO A 59 -11.34 0.89 -13.17
CA PRO A 59 -10.56 -0.21 -12.57
C PRO A 59 -11.48 -1.24 -11.92
N ASP A 60 -10.97 -2.44 -11.65
CA ASP A 60 -11.74 -3.48 -10.96
C ASP A 60 -11.74 -3.28 -9.44
N PHE A 61 -10.71 -2.66 -8.89
CA PHE A 61 -10.65 -2.13 -7.53
C PHE A 61 -9.90 -0.80 -7.49
N VAL A 62 -10.01 -0.06 -6.40
CA VAL A 62 -9.33 1.23 -6.24
C VAL A 62 -8.49 1.24 -4.98
N LYS A 63 -7.20 1.51 -5.12
CA LYS A 63 -6.36 1.97 -4.02
C LYS A 63 -6.60 3.46 -3.83
N LEU A 64 -7.23 3.84 -2.73
CA LEU A 64 -7.42 5.23 -2.34
C LEU A 64 -6.11 5.76 -1.78
N MET A 65 -5.47 6.67 -2.51
CA MET A 65 -4.18 7.25 -2.13
C MET A 65 -4.37 8.29 -1.03
N SER A 66 -3.43 8.30 -0.10
CA SER A 66 -3.39 9.23 1.04
C SER A 66 -2.42 10.40 0.80
N ASP A 67 -2.22 10.81 -0.45
CA ASP A 67 -1.36 11.93 -0.81
C ASP A 67 -1.68 13.16 0.05
N GLY A 68 -0.66 13.72 0.68
CA GLY A 68 -0.80 14.82 1.63
C GLY A 68 -1.06 14.42 3.08
N TYR A 69 -1.34 13.14 3.37
CA TYR A 69 -1.69 12.64 4.69
C TYR A 69 -0.81 11.46 5.16
N PHE A 70 0.36 11.26 4.54
CA PHE A 70 1.23 10.12 4.84
C PHE A 70 1.70 10.07 6.29
N PHE A 71 1.85 11.23 6.92
CA PHE A 71 2.37 11.36 8.27
C PHE A 71 1.41 12.12 9.17
N GLU A 72 1.30 11.68 10.40
CA GLU A 72 0.72 12.50 11.45
C GLU A 72 1.70 13.66 11.72
N PRO A 73 1.25 14.93 11.64
CA PRO A 73 2.15 16.09 11.56
C PRO A 73 3.08 16.27 12.77
N GLU A 74 2.55 16.09 13.99
CA GLU A 74 3.33 16.29 15.22
C GLU A 74 4.39 15.20 15.39
N SER A 75 4.02 13.94 15.15
CA SER A 75 4.95 12.81 15.17
C SER A 75 6.05 12.97 14.12
N ALA A 76 5.69 13.35 12.90
CA ALA A 76 6.65 13.59 11.84
C ALA A 76 7.62 14.73 12.17
N ALA A 77 7.11 15.83 12.70
CA ALA A 77 7.93 16.98 13.11
C ALA A 77 8.91 16.63 14.24
N LEU A 78 8.46 15.80 15.20
CA LEU A 78 9.30 15.32 16.29
C LEU A 78 10.39 14.38 15.76
N LEU A 79 10.03 13.38 14.95
CA LEU A 79 10.96 12.42 14.38
C LEU A 79 12.02 13.10 13.50
N LYS A 80 11.61 14.08 12.69
CA LYS A 80 12.53 14.87 11.85
C LYS A 80 13.60 15.59 12.67
N LYS A 81 13.26 16.02 13.90
CA LYS A 81 14.14 16.76 14.81
C LYS A 81 14.89 15.86 15.79
N ALA A 82 14.54 14.57 15.88
CA ALA A 82 15.15 13.64 16.83
C ALA A 82 16.65 13.49 16.57
N ALA A 83 17.47 13.87 17.52
CA ALA A 83 18.93 13.75 17.47
C ALA A 83 19.43 12.47 18.15
N SER A 84 18.65 11.89 19.05
CA SER A 84 18.96 10.67 19.81
C SER A 84 17.71 9.85 20.09
N ALA A 85 17.87 8.58 20.42
CA ALA A 85 16.77 7.70 20.82
C ALA A 85 16.00 8.21 22.05
N LYS A 86 16.63 9.00 22.92
CA LYS A 86 15.95 9.66 24.05
C LYS A 86 14.83 10.60 23.58
N ASP A 87 14.99 11.25 22.43
CA ASP A 87 13.99 12.14 21.90
C ASP A 87 12.72 11.41 21.47
N LEU A 88 12.85 10.15 21.04
CA LEU A 88 11.73 9.30 20.63
C LEU A 88 10.70 9.09 21.77
N ARG A 89 11.13 9.14 23.02
CA ARG A 89 10.25 9.00 24.20
C ARG A 89 9.26 10.15 24.37
N LYS A 90 9.42 11.23 23.60
CA LYS A 90 8.48 12.37 23.56
C LYS A 90 7.27 12.12 22.70
N LEU A 91 7.31 11.09 21.81
CA LEU A 91 6.15 10.71 20.99
C LEU A 91 4.99 10.30 21.87
N LYS A 92 3.80 10.75 21.49
CA LYS A 92 2.54 10.42 22.18
C LYS A 92 1.48 9.98 21.17
N PRO A 93 0.60 9.06 21.56
CA PRO A 93 -0.52 8.68 20.70
C PRO A 93 -1.48 9.85 20.56
N ILE A 94 -2.13 9.96 19.42
CA ILE A 94 -3.21 10.91 19.15
C ILE A 94 -4.55 10.38 19.65
N ALA A 95 -5.52 11.27 19.81
CA ALA A 95 -6.90 10.91 20.12
C ALA A 95 -7.62 10.33 18.88
N ALA A 96 -8.68 9.57 19.09
CA ALA A 96 -9.44 8.97 17.98
C ALA A 96 -10.16 10.03 17.12
N ASP A 97 -10.42 11.21 17.67
CA ASP A 97 -11.02 12.38 17.00
C ASP A 97 -9.98 13.39 16.52
N ASP A 98 -8.71 13.02 16.46
CA ASP A 98 -7.66 13.87 15.95
C ASP A 98 -7.95 14.34 14.52
N LYS A 99 -7.53 15.57 14.20
CA LYS A 99 -7.76 16.19 12.91
C LYS A 99 -7.16 15.38 11.76
N TRP A 100 -5.99 14.78 11.94
CA TRP A 100 -5.34 13.94 10.94
C TRP A 100 -6.20 12.73 10.57
N ILE A 101 -6.88 12.11 11.55
CA ILE A 101 -7.83 11.01 11.30
C ILE A 101 -9.10 11.55 10.62
N ARG A 102 -9.69 12.63 11.15
CA ARG A 102 -10.96 13.20 10.65
C ARG A 102 -10.88 13.63 9.19
N ASP A 103 -9.80 14.28 8.81
CA ASP A 103 -9.61 14.75 7.43
C ASP A 103 -9.51 13.58 6.46
N GLN A 104 -8.82 12.50 6.83
CA GLN A 104 -8.70 11.28 6.02
C GLN A 104 -10.02 10.51 5.94
N VAL A 105 -10.77 10.40 7.04
CA VAL A 105 -12.13 9.84 7.03
C VAL A 105 -13.04 10.63 6.10
N SER A 106 -12.97 11.95 6.15
CA SER A 106 -13.73 12.84 5.26
C SER A 106 -13.37 12.62 3.77
N LEU A 107 -12.07 12.52 3.47
CA LEU A 107 -11.59 12.19 2.12
C LEU A 107 -12.12 10.83 1.63
N VAL A 108 -12.00 9.81 2.47
CA VAL A 108 -12.46 8.45 2.13
C VAL A 108 -13.97 8.43 1.92
N LYS A 109 -14.75 9.06 2.80
CA LYS A 109 -16.21 9.17 2.63
C LYS A 109 -16.61 9.78 1.30
N GLU A 110 -15.94 10.86 0.89
CA GLU A 110 -16.23 11.51 -0.38
C GLU A 110 -15.97 10.58 -1.57
N LEU A 111 -14.83 9.88 -1.55
CA LEU A 111 -14.46 8.97 -2.63
C LEU A 111 -15.35 7.71 -2.66
N THR A 112 -15.64 7.12 -1.50
CA THR A 112 -16.48 5.91 -1.41
C THR A 112 -17.94 6.20 -1.74
N SER A 113 -18.45 7.39 -1.44
CA SER A 113 -19.81 7.80 -1.85
C SER A 113 -19.94 7.93 -3.38
N ASP A 114 -18.86 8.26 -4.08
CA ASP A 114 -18.87 8.47 -5.53
C ASP A 114 -18.79 7.12 -6.31
N PHE A 115 -17.95 6.17 -5.85
CA PHE A 115 -17.72 4.91 -6.57
C PHE A 115 -17.62 3.63 -5.74
N GLY A 116 -17.71 3.74 -4.42
CA GLY A 116 -17.62 2.56 -3.54
C GLY A 116 -18.79 1.56 -3.70
N GLY A 117 -19.89 1.97 -4.35
CA GLY A 117 -20.96 1.04 -4.73
C GLY A 117 -20.58 0.09 -5.88
N GLU A 118 -19.64 0.51 -6.75
CA GLU A 118 -19.26 -0.21 -7.97
C GLU A 118 -18.01 -1.08 -7.80
N VAL A 119 -17.03 -0.61 -7.02
CA VAL A 119 -15.71 -1.25 -6.86
C VAL A 119 -15.33 -1.40 -5.40
N LEU A 120 -14.47 -2.37 -5.08
CA LEU A 120 -13.83 -2.43 -3.78
C LEU A 120 -12.79 -1.31 -3.65
N THR A 121 -12.73 -0.70 -2.48
CA THR A 121 -11.86 0.43 -2.17
C THR A 121 -10.95 0.13 -1.00
N PHE A 122 -9.65 0.44 -1.13
CA PHE A 122 -8.63 0.14 -0.13
C PHE A 122 -7.82 1.40 0.17
N TYR A 123 -7.90 1.91 1.39
CA TYR A 123 -7.20 3.14 1.76
C TYR A 123 -5.71 2.88 2.03
N ASN A 124 -4.84 3.68 1.41
CA ASN A 124 -3.40 3.60 1.61
C ASN A 124 -3.01 4.02 3.02
N VAL A 125 -2.33 3.12 3.74
CA VAL A 125 -1.75 3.39 5.07
C VAL A 125 -0.30 2.96 5.05
N PHE A 126 0.61 3.83 5.51
CA PHE A 126 1.99 3.44 5.69
C PHE A 126 2.20 2.74 7.02
N ALA A 127 2.94 1.64 6.99
CA ALA A 127 3.31 0.92 8.20
C ALA A 127 4.15 1.80 9.14
N PRO A 128 4.09 1.58 10.46
CA PRO A 128 4.79 2.39 11.45
C PRO A 128 6.28 2.57 11.17
N ALA A 129 6.99 1.50 10.84
CA ALA A 129 8.42 1.57 10.52
C ALA A 129 8.69 2.31 9.20
N THR A 130 7.80 2.18 8.19
CA THR A 130 7.91 2.94 6.94
C THR A 130 7.74 4.43 7.18
N ALA A 131 6.73 4.83 7.92
CA ALA A 131 6.51 6.22 8.31
C ALA A 131 7.68 6.77 9.15
N PHE A 132 8.15 5.97 10.13
CA PHE A 132 9.28 6.35 10.98
C PHE A 132 10.54 6.61 10.15
N LYS A 133 10.98 5.64 9.35
CA LYS A 133 12.23 5.75 8.58
C LYS A 133 12.22 6.92 7.61
N TRP A 134 11.08 7.20 6.97
CA TRP A 134 10.96 8.35 6.09
C TRP A 134 11.04 9.67 6.85
N ALA A 135 10.42 9.77 8.02
CA ALA A 135 10.45 10.97 8.84
C ALA A 135 11.86 11.28 9.38
N VAL A 136 12.64 10.25 9.75
CA VAL A 136 14.01 10.44 10.25
C VAL A 136 15.08 10.53 9.17
N GLY A 137 14.77 10.19 7.92
CA GLY A 137 15.69 10.28 6.77
C GLY A 137 16.33 8.96 6.34
N GLY A 138 15.65 7.81 6.55
CA GLY A 138 15.96 6.54 5.93
C GLY A 138 16.27 5.38 6.88
N ASP A 139 16.51 4.22 6.26
CA ASP A 139 16.72 2.93 6.95
C ASP A 139 17.89 2.96 7.93
N LYS A 140 19.03 3.54 7.54
CA LYS A 140 20.24 3.65 8.39
C LYS A 140 19.98 4.43 9.67
N LYS A 141 19.14 5.46 9.61
CA LYS A 141 18.77 6.24 10.81
C LYS A 141 17.87 5.44 11.76
N LEU A 142 16.88 4.72 11.22
CA LEU A 142 16.06 3.82 12.05
C LEU A 142 16.95 2.74 12.71
N ALA A 143 17.84 2.10 11.93
CA ALA A 143 18.78 1.11 12.48
C ALA A 143 19.69 1.69 13.58
N ALA A 144 20.16 2.92 13.40
CA ALA A 144 20.96 3.62 14.41
C ALA A 144 20.18 3.85 15.72
N PHE A 145 18.91 4.26 15.64
CA PHE A 145 18.05 4.40 16.82
C PHE A 145 17.79 3.07 17.53
N ILE A 146 17.56 1.98 16.76
CA ILE A 146 17.42 0.64 17.35
C ILE A 146 18.68 0.24 18.11
N LYS A 147 19.85 0.51 17.53
CA LYS A 147 21.16 0.20 18.15
C LYS A 147 21.42 1.05 19.39
N GLU A 148 21.04 2.33 19.38
CA GLU A 148 21.25 3.27 20.48
C GLU A 148 20.39 2.93 21.71
N ASP A 149 19.06 2.78 21.48
CA ASP A 149 18.10 2.39 22.53
C ASP A 149 16.90 1.66 21.85
N LYS A 150 17.01 0.33 21.81
CA LYS A 150 15.96 -0.54 21.26
C LYS A 150 14.61 -0.31 21.94
N GLY A 151 14.60 -0.13 23.26
CA GLY A 151 13.38 0.08 24.05
C GLY A 151 12.68 1.38 23.70
N ALA A 152 13.43 2.48 23.53
CA ALA A 152 12.86 3.75 23.09
C ALA A 152 12.31 3.68 21.67
N THR A 153 13.00 2.94 20.78
CA THR A 153 12.55 2.77 19.38
C THR A 153 11.28 1.91 19.30
N ILE A 154 11.20 0.81 20.06
CA ILE A 154 9.97 0.00 20.16
C ILE A 154 8.80 0.84 20.68
N GLN A 155 9.02 1.65 21.71
CA GLN A 155 7.97 2.54 22.24
C GLN A 155 7.49 3.55 21.19
N ALA A 156 8.40 4.15 20.44
CA ALA A 156 8.08 5.10 19.39
C ALA A 156 7.27 4.42 18.25
N LEU A 157 7.71 3.27 17.79
CA LEU A 157 7.01 2.49 16.78
C LEU A 157 5.61 2.04 17.26
N ALA A 158 5.47 1.70 18.55
CA ALA A 158 4.18 1.35 19.14
C ALA A 158 3.21 2.54 19.16
N VAL A 159 3.69 3.76 19.41
CA VAL A 159 2.87 4.98 19.30
C VAL A 159 2.39 5.17 17.86
N LEU A 160 3.28 5.07 16.87
CA LEU A 160 2.90 5.17 15.46
C LEU A 160 1.92 4.06 15.04
N ALA A 161 2.11 2.85 15.57
CA ALA A 161 1.18 1.74 15.31
C ALA A 161 -0.22 2.02 15.89
N GLN A 162 -0.29 2.59 17.07
CA GLN A 162 -1.56 3.00 17.69
C GLN A 162 -2.28 4.04 16.82
N ASN A 163 -1.56 5.07 16.35
CA ASN A 163 -2.11 6.10 15.47
C ASN A 163 -2.60 5.51 14.14
N ALA A 164 -1.80 4.68 13.49
CA ALA A 164 -2.17 4.01 12.24
C ALA A 164 -3.33 3.03 12.42
N ALA A 165 -3.42 2.34 13.56
CA ALA A 165 -4.53 1.45 13.89
C ALA A 165 -5.85 2.20 14.12
N LEU A 166 -5.80 3.38 14.76
CA LEU A 166 -6.96 4.27 14.88
C LEU A 166 -7.44 4.72 13.50
N LEU A 167 -6.52 5.17 12.65
CA LEU A 167 -6.83 5.55 11.27
C LEU A 167 -7.44 4.40 10.48
N ALA A 168 -6.81 3.22 10.50
CA ALA A 168 -7.28 2.05 9.78
C ALA A 168 -8.71 1.67 10.14
N ARG A 169 -9.03 1.67 11.44
CA ARG A 169 -10.41 1.44 11.90
C ARG A 169 -11.38 2.51 11.40
N ALA A 170 -11.02 3.78 11.54
CA ALA A 170 -11.89 4.90 11.21
C ALA A 170 -12.20 4.97 9.69
N VAL A 171 -11.22 4.74 8.82
CA VAL A 171 -11.44 4.76 7.36
C VAL A 171 -12.30 3.59 6.89
N ILE A 172 -12.29 2.45 7.59
CA ILE A 172 -13.17 1.31 7.31
C ILE A 172 -14.56 1.56 7.88
N SER A 173 -14.68 1.77 9.20
CA SER A 173 -15.97 1.81 9.90
C SER A 173 -16.75 3.10 9.67
N GLU A 174 -16.08 4.24 9.48
CA GLU A 174 -16.70 5.56 9.29
C GLU A 174 -16.53 6.06 7.85
N GLY A 175 -15.36 5.81 7.23
CA GLY A 175 -15.04 6.22 5.86
C GLY A 175 -15.71 5.38 4.78
N GLY A 176 -16.09 4.13 5.11
CA GLY A 176 -16.73 3.21 4.17
C GLY A 176 -15.77 2.53 3.19
N ALA A 177 -14.45 2.55 3.46
CA ALA A 177 -13.51 1.74 2.69
C ALA A 177 -13.72 0.25 2.97
N ASP A 178 -13.59 -0.60 1.94
CA ASP A 178 -13.69 -2.05 2.09
C ASP A 178 -12.48 -2.66 2.82
N GLY A 179 -11.39 -1.89 2.97
CA GLY A 179 -10.18 -2.27 3.71
C GLY A 179 -9.07 -1.22 3.61
N ILE A 180 -7.89 -1.59 4.11
CA ILE A 180 -6.68 -0.79 3.93
C ILE A 180 -5.69 -1.47 2.97
N TYR A 181 -4.80 -0.65 2.42
CA TYR A 181 -3.63 -1.04 1.64
C TYR A 181 -2.40 -0.67 2.45
N LEU A 182 -1.92 -1.62 3.31
CA LEU A 182 -0.82 -1.36 4.24
C LEU A 182 0.52 -1.49 3.54
N SER A 183 1.25 -0.39 3.42
CA SER A 183 2.57 -0.35 2.79
C SER A 183 3.67 -0.65 3.80
N VAL A 184 4.39 -1.75 3.57
CA VAL A 184 5.54 -2.22 4.37
C VAL A 184 6.80 -2.29 3.51
N GLN A 185 7.95 -2.28 4.16
CA GLN A 185 9.25 -2.56 3.56
C GLN A 185 10.17 -3.15 4.64
N THR A 186 11.09 -4.03 4.26
CA THR A 186 12.18 -4.42 5.17
C THR A 186 13.09 -3.22 5.45
N ILE A 187 13.90 -3.30 6.48
CA ILE A 187 14.90 -2.27 6.78
C ILE A 187 16.20 -2.63 6.06
N GLN A 188 16.67 -1.73 5.18
CA GLN A 188 17.88 -1.92 4.38
C GLN A 188 19.14 -1.54 5.18
N ASP A 189 19.37 -2.28 6.26
CA ASP A 189 20.58 -2.17 7.07
C ASP A 189 20.94 -3.55 7.62
N ALA A 190 22.18 -3.97 7.43
CA ALA A 190 22.66 -5.29 7.83
C ALA A 190 22.59 -5.56 9.35
N SER A 191 22.48 -4.52 10.18
CA SER A 191 22.30 -4.67 11.62
C SER A 191 20.86 -5.03 12.02
N VAL A 192 19.91 -4.95 11.09
CA VAL A 192 18.50 -5.32 11.32
C VAL A 192 18.20 -6.62 10.57
N ASP A 193 18.62 -7.72 11.17
CA ASP A 193 18.33 -9.06 10.66
C ASP A 193 16.86 -9.46 10.86
N ALA A 194 16.49 -10.64 10.37
CA ALA A 194 15.11 -11.15 10.46
C ALA A 194 14.62 -11.30 11.92
N ALA A 195 15.49 -11.65 12.86
CA ALA A 195 15.14 -11.80 14.26
C ALA A 195 14.84 -10.44 14.90
N LEU A 196 15.69 -9.45 14.65
CA LEU A 196 15.51 -8.08 15.16
C LEU A 196 14.31 -7.40 14.50
N TYR A 197 14.08 -7.62 13.18
CA TYR A 197 12.87 -7.17 12.51
C TYR A 197 11.61 -7.77 13.17
N GLY A 198 11.62 -9.06 13.44
CA GLY A 198 10.54 -9.78 14.12
C GLY A 198 10.25 -9.28 15.53
N GLU A 199 11.30 -8.83 16.25
CA GLU A 199 11.18 -8.27 17.61
C GLU A 199 10.68 -6.82 17.60
N VAL A 200 11.22 -5.97 16.72
CA VAL A 200 11.06 -4.51 16.81
C VAL A 200 9.99 -3.98 15.84
N VAL A 201 9.94 -4.51 14.63
CA VAL A 201 9.12 -3.92 13.54
C VAL A 201 7.81 -4.68 13.35
N ALA A 202 7.87 -5.98 13.11
CA ALA A 202 6.72 -6.80 12.76
C ALA A 202 5.53 -6.69 13.73
N PRO A 203 5.71 -6.62 15.07
CA PRO A 203 4.58 -6.47 15.98
C PRO A 203 3.76 -5.21 15.74
N THR A 204 4.39 -4.13 15.30
CA THR A 204 3.74 -2.84 15.05
C THR A 204 2.91 -2.85 13.75
N GLU A 205 3.40 -3.52 12.72
CA GLU A 205 2.71 -3.72 11.45
C GLU A 205 1.51 -4.66 11.62
N LEU A 206 1.70 -5.75 12.36
CA LEU A 206 0.65 -6.70 12.70
C LEU A 206 -0.46 -6.04 13.53
N ALA A 207 -0.13 -5.12 14.44
CA ALA A 207 -1.12 -4.38 15.22
C ALA A 207 -2.06 -3.56 14.31
N VAL A 208 -1.55 -2.92 13.26
CA VAL A 208 -2.35 -2.17 12.29
C VAL A 208 -3.28 -3.10 11.50
N LEU A 209 -2.75 -4.21 10.96
CA LEU A 209 -3.56 -5.19 10.24
C LEU A 209 -4.62 -5.84 11.13
N THR A 210 -4.27 -6.17 12.38
CA THR A 210 -5.23 -6.72 13.34
C THR A 210 -6.37 -5.75 13.62
N ALA A 211 -6.06 -4.47 13.79
CA ALA A 211 -7.08 -3.44 13.99
C ALA A 211 -7.99 -3.26 12.76
N ALA A 212 -7.43 -3.29 11.56
CA ALA A 212 -8.17 -3.22 10.30
C ALA A 212 -9.06 -4.45 10.09
N ASN A 213 -8.55 -5.66 10.38
CA ASN A 213 -9.33 -6.91 10.32
C ASN A 213 -10.50 -6.90 11.33
N ALA A 214 -10.24 -6.43 12.56
CA ALA A 214 -11.27 -6.32 13.60
C ALA A 214 -12.37 -5.28 13.24
N ALA A 215 -12.07 -4.30 12.39
CA ALA A 215 -13.04 -3.36 11.83
C ALA A 215 -13.85 -3.93 10.66
N GLY A 216 -13.62 -5.19 10.28
CA GLY A 216 -14.31 -5.87 9.17
C GLY A 216 -13.66 -5.64 7.80
N GLY A 217 -12.46 -5.08 7.75
CA GLY A 217 -11.76 -4.79 6.50
C GLY A 217 -11.24 -6.06 5.80
N THR A 218 -11.35 -6.08 4.48
CA THR A 218 -10.61 -7.00 3.61
C THR A 218 -9.32 -6.32 3.20
N ASN A 219 -8.20 -6.63 3.87
CA ASN A 219 -6.99 -5.80 3.80
C ASN A 219 -5.94 -6.36 2.84
N ILE A 220 -5.23 -5.47 2.16
CA ILE A 220 -4.12 -5.78 1.26
C ILE A 220 -2.80 -5.37 1.94
N LEU A 221 -1.82 -6.28 1.92
CA LEU A 221 -0.44 -5.96 2.27
C LEU A 221 0.31 -5.54 1.01
N HIS A 222 1.01 -4.42 1.05
CA HIS A 222 1.88 -3.96 -0.05
C HIS A 222 3.33 -3.98 0.41
N VAL A 223 4.11 -4.93 -0.12
CA VAL A 223 5.56 -4.93 0.07
C VAL A 223 6.16 -4.04 -1.01
N CYS A 224 6.42 -2.78 -0.64
CA CYS A 224 6.91 -1.76 -1.57
C CYS A 224 8.37 -2.02 -1.95
N GLY A 225 8.66 -1.99 -3.25
CA GLY A 225 10.01 -2.19 -3.75
C GLY A 225 10.99 -1.09 -3.36
N TYR A 226 12.27 -1.40 -3.47
CA TYR A 226 13.37 -0.45 -3.32
C TYR A 226 14.04 -0.17 -4.66
N GLU A 227 14.57 1.00 -4.84
CA GLU A 227 15.53 1.25 -5.91
C GLU A 227 16.90 0.66 -5.52
N GLY A 228 17.38 -0.28 -6.33
CA GLY A 228 18.69 -0.90 -6.14
C GLY A 228 18.82 -1.90 -4.96
N ALA A 229 17.72 -2.26 -4.30
CA ALA A 229 17.71 -3.24 -3.21
C ALA A 229 16.47 -4.14 -3.28
N ARG A 230 16.46 -5.23 -2.51
CA ARG A 230 15.34 -6.18 -2.42
C ARG A 230 14.86 -6.32 -0.99
N ASN A 231 13.57 -6.60 -0.85
CA ASN A 231 12.98 -6.96 0.42
C ASN A 231 13.25 -8.44 0.76
N ASN A 232 13.25 -8.77 2.04
CA ASN A 232 13.10 -10.14 2.48
C ASN A 232 11.60 -10.48 2.55
N LEU A 233 11.04 -10.97 1.45
CA LEU A 233 9.61 -11.26 1.33
C LEU A 233 9.10 -12.27 2.36
N SER A 234 9.97 -13.19 2.83
CA SER A 234 9.58 -14.23 3.79
C SER A 234 9.15 -13.67 5.15
N LEU A 235 9.61 -12.48 5.52
CA LEU A 235 9.18 -11.80 6.75
C LEU A 235 7.67 -11.53 6.79
N PHE A 236 7.07 -11.37 5.63
CA PHE A 236 5.66 -11.01 5.48
C PHE A 236 4.74 -12.21 5.21
N ALA A 237 5.30 -13.43 5.10
CA ALA A 237 4.56 -14.63 4.68
C ALA A 237 3.32 -14.91 5.54
N GLN A 238 3.40 -14.67 6.84
CA GLN A 238 2.35 -14.96 7.82
C GLN A 238 1.46 -13.75 8.17
N TYR A 239 1.65 -12.61 7.52
CA TYR A 239 0.81 -11.44 7.80
C TYR A 239 -0.65 -11.72 7.44
N PRO A 240 -1.62 -11.32 8.30
CA PRO A 240 -3.03 -11.67 8.13
C PRO A 240 -3.73 -10.71 7.14
N ALA A 241 -3.23 -10.63 5.91
CA ALA A 241 -3.82 -9.90 4.80
C ALA A 241 -4.60 -10.84 3.87
N ALA A 242 -5.65 -10.33 3.22
CA ALA A 242 -6.47 -11.07 2.27
C ALA A 242 -5.75 -11.26 0.92
N ALA A 243 -4.88 -10.33 0.55
CA ALA A 243 -4.05 -10.39 -0.65
C ALA A 243 -2.72 -9.66 -0.40
N VAL A 244 -1.72 -9.96 -1.23
CA VAL A 244 -0.41 -9.32 -1.16
C VAL A 244 -0.06 -8.71 -2.51
N ASN A 245 0.18 -7.41 -2.54
CA ASN A 245 0.89 -6.75 -3.64
C ASN A 245 2.37 -6.69 -3.28
N PHE A 246 3.23 -7.07 -4.17
CA PHE A 246 4.68 -6.95 -4.01
C PHE A 246 5.33 -6.53 -5.32
N ALA A 247 6.50 -5.91 -5.25
CA ALA A 247 7.23 -5.39 -6.40
C ALA A 247 7.91 -6.53 -7.18
N SER A 248 7.12 -7.35 -7.88
CA SER A 248 7.54 -8.59 -8.52
C SER A 248 8.75 -8.43 -9.45
N VAL A 249 8.80 -7.34 -10.20
CA VAL A 249 9.90 -7.05 -11.14
C VAL A 249 11.16 -6.64 -10.37
N VAL A 250 11.03 -5.73 -9.39
CA VAL A 250 12.16 -5.27 -8.55
C VAL A 250 12.73 -6.43 -7.73
N GLU A 251 11.86 -7.25 -7.13
CA GLU A 251 12.27 -8.39 -6.32
C GLU A 251 12.83 -9.55 -7.18
N GLY A 252 12.54 -9.57 -8.48
CA GLY A 252 12.89 -10.69 -9.37
C GLY A 252 12.16 -11.98 -8.98
N VAL A 253 10.93 -11.86 -8.50
CA VAL A 253 10.07 -12.95 -8.03
C VAL A 253 8.78 -12.92 -8.82
N SER A 254 8.47 -14.03 -9.52
CA SER A 254 7.24 -14.13 -10.29
C SER A 254 6.00 -14.17 -9.41
N LEU A 255 4.81 -13.89 -10.00
CA LEU A 255 3.53 -13.99 -9.27
C LEU A 255 3.30 -15.42 -8.74
N ALA A 256 3.69 -16.45 -9.50
CA ALA A 256 3.60 -17.86 -9.08
C ALA A 256 4.46 -18.16 -7.85
N GLU A 257 5.69 -17.65 -7.84
CA GLU A 257 6.60 -17.79 -6.69
C GLU A 257 6.10 -16.97 -5.49
N GLY A 258 5.63 -15.74 -5.73
CA GLY A 258 5.02 -14.90 -4.68
C GLY A 258 3.86 -15.61 -3.98
N LYS A 259 2.96 -16.25 -4.72
CA LYS A 259 1.89 -17.06 -4.12
C LYS A 259 2.43 -18.14 -3.19
N LYS A 260 3.53 -18.82 -3.55
CA LYS A 260 4.16 -19.84 -2.70
C LYS A 260 4.76 -19.20 -1.44
N ILE A 261 5.50 -18.11 -1.59
CA ILE A 261 6.13 -17.38 -0.47
C ILE A 261 5.07 -16.95 0.54
N PHE A 262 3.93 -16.40 0.06
CA PHE A 262 2.86 -15.92 0.91
C PHE A 262 1.81 -16.99 1.29
N GLY A 263 2.17 -18.27 1.22
CA GLY A 263 1.33 -19.37 1.71
C GLY A 263 0.02 -19.57 0.94
N GLY A 264 0.03 -19.31 -0.37
CA GLY A 264 -1.14 -19.43 -1.23
C GLY A 264 -2.08 -18.23 -1.22
N LYS A 265 -1.73 -17.14 -0.54
CA LYS A 265 -2.50 -15.91 -0.60
C LYS A 265 -2.57 -15.37 -2.03
N PRO A 266 -3.69 -14.77 -2.43
CA PRO A 266 -3.80 -14.05 -3.69
C PRO A 266 -2.74 -12.95 -3.80
N VAL A 267 -2.19 -12.77 -5.01
CA VAL A 267 -1.15 -11.78 -5.27
C VAL A 267 -1.59 -10.76 -6.31
N ILE A 268 -1.08 -9.54 -6.17
CA ILE A 268 -1.34 -8.40 -7.06
C ILE A 268 0.01 -7.93 -7.59
N GLY A 269 0.14 -7.72 -8.90
CA GLY A 269 1.36 -7.21 -9.51
C GLY A 269 1.57 -7.69 -10.94
N GLY A 270 2.82 -7.83 -11.35
CA GLY A 270 3.27 -8.38 -12.62
C GLY A 270 3.95 -7.37 -13.53
N PHE A 271 3.62 -6.09 -13.45
CA PHE A 271 4.20 -5.06 -14.30
C PHE A 271 5.14 -4.13 -13.53
N ALA A 272 6.27 -3.79 -14.16
CA ALA A 272 7.11 -2.71 -13.66
C ALA A 272 6.32 -1.38 -13.64
N ASN A 273 6.52 -0.60 -12.58
CA ASN A 273 5.90 0.70 -12.40
C ASN A 273 6.76 1.88 -12.90
N THR A 274 7.78 1.61 -13.71
CA THR A 274 8.72 2.61 -14.22
C THR A 274 8.49 2.92 -15.69
N LYS A 275 9.00 4.07 -16.15
CA LYS A 275 8.94 4.47 -17.56
C LYS A 275 9.71 3.54 -18.50
N ASP A 276 10.64 2.75 -17.97
CA ASP A 276 11.36 1.75 -18.73
C ASP A 276 10.62 0.42 -18.87
N GLY A 277 9.58 0.21 -18.10
CA GLY A 277 8.77 -1.00 -18.11
C GLY A 277 7.93 -1.16 -19.38
N ILE A 278 7.61 -2.40 -19.74
CA ILE A 278 6.83 -2.76 -20.92
C ILE A 278 5.42 -2.11 -20.89
N LEU A 279 4.84 -1.96 -19.69
CA LEU A 279 3.56 -1.31 -19.50
C LEU A 279 3.58 0.15 -20.00
N TYR A 280 4.69 0.86 -19.81
CA TYR A 280 4.83 2.27 -20.19
C TYR A 280 5.28 2.44 -21.65
N LYS A 281 6.30 1.72 -22.11
CA LYS A 281 6.93 1.96 -23.42
C LYS A 281 6.65 0.90 -24.50
N GLY A 282 6.17 -0.31 -24.11
CA GLY A 282 5.91 -1.40 -25.06
C GLY A 282 4.78 -1.09 -26.06
N THR A 283 4.71 -1.80 -27.15
CA THR A 283 3.56 -1.76 -28.06
C THR A 283 2.35 -2.47 -27.45
N LYS A 284 1.17 -2.33 -28.06
CA LYS A 284 -0.03 -3.05 -27.62
C LYS A 284 0.19 -4.56 -27.62
N GLU A 285 0.82 -5.08 -28.69
CA GLU A 285 1.12 -6.49 -28.87
C GLU A 285 2.07 -7.00 -27.77
N GLU A 286 3.09 -6.22 -27.40
CA GLU A 286 4.01 -6.55 -26.32
C GLU A 286 3.32 -6.56 -24.95
N VAL A 287 2.47 -5.58 -24.65
CA VAL A 287 1.69 -5.55 -23.41
C VAL A 287 0.73 -6.73 -23.35
N HIS A 288 0.07 -7.08 -24.47
CA HIS A 288 -0.79 -8.27 -24.56
C HIS A 288 -0.01 -9.56 -24.35
N ALA A 289 1.16 -9.69 -24.99
CA ALA A 289 2.00 -10.88 -24.83
C ALA A 289 2.46 -11.05 -23.38
N GLU A 290 2.91 -9.99 -22.75
CA GLU A 290 3.33 -10.02 -21.34
C GLU A 290 2.16 -10.35 -20.40
N THR A 291 0.99 -9.76 -20.63
CA THR A 291 -0.23 -10.08 -19.86
C THR A 291 -0.56 -11.57 -19.92
N LYS A 292 -0.55 -12.14 -21.13
CA LYS A 292 -0.80 -13.58 -21.35
C LYS A 292 0.29 -14.45 -20.69
N ARG A 293 1.56 -14.03 -20.78
CA ARG A 293 2.68 -14.72 -20.12
C ARG A 293 2.50 -14.78 -18.61
N LEU A 294 2.18 -13.65 -17.98
CA LEU A 294 1.93 -13.56 -16.54
C LEU A 294 0.79 -14.49 -16.10
N ILE A 295 -0.31 -14.51 -16.87
CA ILE A 295 -1.45 -15.39 -16.59
C ILE A 295 -1.10 -16.87 -16.80
N ALA A 296 -0.36 -17.19 -17.86
CA ALA A 296 0.06 -18.58 -18.13
C ALA A 296 0.98 -19.12 -17.04
N GLU A 297 1.86 -18.29 -16.50
CA GLU A 297 2.80 -18.66 -15.43
C GLU A 297 2.11 -18.80 -14.07
N ALA A 298 1.28 -17.83 -13.68
CA ALA A 298 0.70 -17.77 -12.33
C ALA A 298 -0.67 -18.47 -12.22
N GLY A 299 -1.28 -18.83 -13.35
CA GLY A 299 -2.66 -19.30 -13.41
C GLY A 299 -3.64 -18.14 -13.33
N ARG A 300 -4.94 -18.46 -13.51
CA ARG A 300 -6.02 -17.46 -13.50
C ARG A 300 -6.61 -17.21 -12.12
N THR A 301 -6.30 -18.04 -11.15
CA THR A 301 -6.91 -18.05 -9.82
C THR A 301 -6.00 -17.40 -8.79
N GLY A 302 -6.54 -16.51 -7.98
CA GLY A 302 -5.80 -15.84 -6.91
C GLY A 302 -4.69 -14.92 -7.43
N ILE A 303 -4.89 -14.30 -8.59
CA ILE A 303 -4.04 -13.22 -9.09
C ILE A 303 -4.89 -12.03 -9.51
N ILE A 304 -4.33 -10.86 -9.38
CA ILE A 304 -4.82 -9.60 -9.91
C ILE A 304 -3.66 -8.92 -10.63
N LEU A 305 -3.86 -8.54 -11.88
CA LEU A 305 -2.82 -7.86 -12.64
C LEU A 305 -2.75 -6.39 -12.23
N GLY A 306 -1.55 -5.95 -11.93
CA GLY A 306 -1.23 -4.60 -11.52
C GLY A 306 0.25 -4.31 -11.69
N ALA A 307 0.70 -3.20 -11.13
CA ALA A 307 2.10 -2.83 -11.14
C ALA A 307 2.77 -3.08 -9.78
N ASP A 308 4.10 -3.06 -9.77
CA ASP A 308 4.93 -3.20 -8.58
C ASP A 308 4.58 -2.12 -7.52
N CYS A 309 4.31 -0.90 -7.97
CA CYS A 309 3.86 0.22 -7.16
C CYS A 309 3.03 1.21 -8.01
N THR A 310 2.91 2.47 -7.58
CA THR A 310 2.28 3.55 -8.36
C THR A 310 2.92 3.68 -9.74
N VAL A 311 2.07 3.74 -10.77
CA VAL A 311 2.53 3.92 -12.15
C VAL A 311 2.79 5.41 -12.47
N PRO A 312 3.60 5.72 -13.50
CA PRO A 312 3.87 7.10 -13.90
C PRO A 312 2.58 7.87 -14.20
N LYS A 313 2.49 9.12 -13.72
CA LYS A 313 1.29 9.97 -13.83
C LYS A 313 0.88 10.27 -15.27
N ASP A 314 1.83 10.23 -16.18
CA ASP A 314 1.68 10.55 -17.60
C ASP A 314 1.43 9.33 -18.49
N ILE A 315 1.25 8.15 -17.89
CA ILE A 315 0.91 6.94 -18.66
C ILE A 315 -0.51 7.08 -19.25
N PRO A 316 -0.70 6.88 -20.57
CA PRO A 316 -2.04 6.86 -21.15
C PRO A 316 -2.89 5.71 -20.60
N PHE A 317 -4.10 5.98 -20.15
CA PHE A 317 -4.99 4.94 -19.58
C PHE A 317 -5.32 3.83 -20.59
N GLU A 318 -5.23 4.11 -21.87
CA GLU A 318 -5.36 3.12 -22.93
C GLU A 318 -4.40 1.94 -22.77
N ARG A 319 -3.18 2.20 -22.27
CA ARG A 319 -2.17 1.16 -22.03
C ARG A 319 -2.57 0.20 -20.91
N LEU A 320 -3.28 0.72 -19.92
CA LEU A 320 -3.86 -0.09 -18.84
C LEU A 320 -5.06 -0.90 -19.36
N GLU A 321 -5.79 -0.36 -20.31
CA GLU A 321 -6.91 -1.08 -20.98
C GLU A 321 -6.39 -2.26 -21.82
N TRP A 322 -5.23 -2.14 -22.47
CA TRP A 322 -4.59 -3.27 -23.17
C TRP A 322 -4.35 -4.47 -22.24
N VAL A 323 -3.97 -4.21 -20.98
CA VAL A 323 -3.84 -5.30 -19.99
C VAL A 323 -5.18 -5.97 -19.75
N ARG A 324 -6.26 -5.20 -19.59
CA ARG A 324 -7.61 -5.76 -19.35
C ARG A 324 -8.13 -6.52 -20.57
N GLU A 325 -7.89 -6.04 -21.79
CA GLU A 325 -8.24 -6.73 -23.02
C GLU A 325 -7.60 -8.12 -23.10
N ALA A 326 -6.32 -8.22 -22.75
CA ALA A 326 -5.57 -9.47 -22.78
C ALA A 326 -5.83 -10.40 -21.57
N ALA A 327 -6.45 -9.90 -20.50
CA ALA A 327 -6.78 -10.64 -19.29
C ALA A 327 -8.09 -11.46 -19.37
N LYS A 328 -8.80 -11.36 -20.47
CA LYS A 328 -10.07 -12.08 -20.77
C LYS A 328 -9.91 -13.59 -20.92
#